data_134d04eac13611b236b2a6071e65d2a0
#
_entry.id   134d04eac13611b236b2a6071e65d2a0
#
_cell.length_a   1.000
_cell.length_b   1.000
_cell.length_c   1.000
_cell.angle_alpha   90.00
_cell.angle_beta   90.00
_cell.angle_gamma   90.00
#
_symmetry.space_group_name_H-M   'P 1'
#
loop_
_entity.id
_entity.type
_entity.pdbx_description
1 polymer ?
#
loop_
_entity_poly.entity_id
_entity_poly.type
_entity_poly.pdbx_seq_one_letter_code
_entity_poly.pdbx_strand_id
1 'polypeptide(L)'
;FDVKLIGQISDAKILNDNTVSYMNSTKGVEYTETIYNKNMRDNGTPLTAASLGLSYHSGGWFLDLNANYYDRIYLSYSPCYRYHSSATARGNCFDNNEPIRSAFEQAKGHGGFMLDGSIGRSIYLKRGSLSINLSVTNILNNTNIVTGGYEQSRSDYSKKTDGTTTNRAYKFSKNPMKFFAYGTNGMLNIAYKF
;
A
#
# COMPACT_ATOMS: atom_id res chain seq x y z
N PHE A 1 3.91 17.18 29.24
CA PHE A 1 3.54 17.08 27.82
C PHE A 1 4.74 16.67 27.01
N ASP A 2 4.55 15.67 26.14
CA ASP A 2 5.55 15.27 25.17
C ASP A 2 4.95 15.43 23.77
N VAL A 3 5.75 15.96 22.84
CA VAL A 3 5.40 16.11 21.43
C VAL A 3 6.44 15.37 20.59
N LYS A 4 5.98 14.49 19.70
CA LYS A 4 6.86 13.75 18.78
C LYS A 4 6.42 14.02 17.34
N LEU A 5 7.37 14.41 16.50
CA LEU A 5 7.15 14.56 15.06
C LEU A 5 8.11 13.64 14.32
N ILE A 6 7.58 12.79 13.47
CA ILE A 6 8.33 11.88 12.62
C ILE A 6 7.87 12.05 11.19
N GLY A 7 8.79 12.07 10.24
CA GLY A 7 8.47 12.15 8.82
C GLY A 7 9.43 11.33 7.98
N GLN A 8 8.91 10.74 6.91
CA GLN A 8 9.68 9.99 5.92
C GLN A 8 9.21 10.36 4.53
N ILE A 9 10.16 10.61 3.64
CA ILE A 9 9.94 10.75 2.20
C ILE A 9 11.00 9.93 1.49
N SER A 10 10.57 9.01 0.64
CA SER A 10 11.46 8.17 -0.18
C SER A 10 10.99 8.12 -1.63
N ASP A 11 11.87 7.78 -2.57
CA ASP A 11 11.55 7.59 -3.98
C ASP A 11 12.49 6.56 -4.64
N ALA A 12 12.47 5.34 -4.14
CA ALA A 12 13.17 4.23 -4.77
C ALA A 12 12.38 3.74 -6.00
N LYS A 13 13.01 3.72 -7.17
CA LYS A 13 12.40 3.29 -8.43
C LYS A 13 13.36 2.48 -9.29
N ILE A 14 12.80 1.60 -10.11
CA ILE A 14 13.54 0.84 -11.12
C ILE A 14 13.88 1.78 -12.29
N LEU A 15 15.15 1.88 -12.64
CA LEU A 15 15.61 2.85 -13.65
C LEU A 15 15.39 2.35 -15.09
N ASN A 16 15.52 1.04 -15.32
CA ASN A 16 15.40 0.43 -16.64
C ASN A 16 14.49 -0.78 -16.61
N ASP A 17 13.98 -1.18 -17.77
CA ASP A 17 13.33 -2.47 -17.91
C ASP A 17 14.35 -3.58 -17.66
N ASN A 18 13.94 -4.63 -16.98
CA ASN A 18 14.80 -5.75 -16.61
C ASN A 18 14.67 -6.89 -17.61
N THR A 19 15.67 -7.74 -17.60
CA THR A 19 15.69 -8.97 -18.40
C THR A 19 15.72 -10.18 -17.47
N VAL A 20 14.94 -11.19 -17.76
CA VAL A 20 14.96 -12.48 -17.08
C VAL A 20 15.32 -13.57 -18.08
N SER A 21 16.22 -14.46 -17.66
CA SER A 21 16.60 -15.63 -18.44
C SER A 21 16.09 -16.90 -17.77
N TYR A 22 15.42 -17.74 -18.55
CA TYR A 22 15.01 -19.06 -18.11
C TYR A 22 16.13 -20.04 -18.38
N MET A 23 16.57 -20.73 -17.35
CA MET A 23 17.68 -21.64 -17.40
C MET A 23 17.20 -23.06 -17.16
N ASN A 24 17.64 -23.95 -18.05
CA ASN A 24 17.56 -25.39 -17.85
C ASN A 24 18.90 -25.91 -17.34
N SER A 25 18.90 -26.72 -16.29
CA SER A 25 20.11 -27.24 -15.66
C SER A 25 21.00 -28.06 -16.63
N THR A 26 20.40 -28.57 -17.69
CA THR A 26 21.12 -29.44 -18.70
C THR A 26 21.50 -28.68 -19.97
N LYS A 27 20.70 -27.69 -20.37
CA LYS A 27 20.84 -26.99 -21.65
C LYS A 27 21.34 -25.54 -21.54
N GLY A 28 21.47 -25.01 -20.34
CA GLY A 28 21.81 -23.61 -20.10
C GLY A 28 20.59 -22.67 -20.29
N VAL A 29 20.81 -21.47 -20.85
CA VAL A 29 19.74 -20.49 -21.09
C VAL A 29 18.85 -20.99 -22.23
N GLU A 30 17.56 -21.23 -21.93
CA GLU A 30 16.59 -21.67 -22.95
C GLU A 30 15.98 -20.46 -23.69
N TYR A 31 15.59 -19.41 -22.95
CA TYR A 31 15.07 -18.19 -23.54
C TYR A 31 15.16 -17.01 -22.56
N THR A 32 15.04 -15.83 -23.10
CA THR A 32 15.16 -14.57 -22.37
C THR A 32 13.92 -13.72 -22.62
N GLU A 33 13.37 -13.12 -21.56
CA GLU A 33 12.22 -12.24 -21.62
C GLU A 33 12.56 -10.86 -21.06
N THR A 34 11.99 -9.82 -21.65
CA THR A 34 12.06 -8.46 -21.12
C THR A 34 10.87 -8.21 -20.20
N ILE A 35 11.15 -7.68 -19.02
CA ILE A 35 10.15 -7.24 -18.05
C ILE A 35 9.99 -5.73 -18.16
N TYR A 36 8.83 -5.25 -18.56
CA TYR A 36 8.54 -3.82 -18.68
C TYR A 36 8.17 -3.22 -17.32
N ASN A 37 9.18 -2.93 -16.50
CA ASN A 37 9.02 -2.43 -15.13
C ASN A 37 9.78 -1.13 -14.83
N LYS A 38 10.26 -0.45 -15.85
CA LYS A 38 10.86 0.88 -15.72
C LYS A 38 9.94 1.86 -14.99
N ASN A 39 10.49 2.64 -14.08
CA ASN A 39 9.82 3.62 -13.22
C ASN A 39 8.88 3.01 -12.16
N MET A 40 8.87 1.69 -11.99
CA MET A 40 8.16 1.08 -10.87
C MET A 40 8.85 1.38 -9.55
N ARG A 41 8.04 1.63 -8.56
CA ARG A 41 8.46 1.97 -7.21
C ARG A 41 8.27 0.78 -6.28
N ASP A 42 8.97 0.85 -5.16
CA ASP A 42 8.77 -0.09 -4.07
C ASP A 42 7.30 -0.09 -3.63
N ASN A 43 6.82 -1.25 -3.24
CA ASN A 43 5.42 -1.49 -2.89
C ASN A 43 5.31 -2.01 -1.45
N GLY A 44 4.10 -1.91 -0.89
CA GLY A 44 3.81 -2.41 0.45
C GLY A 44 4.06 -1.40 1.56
N THR A 45 4.81 -0.32 1.33
CA THR A 45 5.00 0.77 2.29
C THR A 45 4.69 2.13 1.65
N PRO A 46 4.10 3.08 2.40
CA PRO A 46 3.95 4.44 1.91
C PRO A 46 5.32 5.09 1.68
N LEU A 47 5.54 5.68 0.51
CA LEU A 47 6.78 6.43 0.23
C LEU A 47 6.80 7.81 0.89
N THR A 48 5.65 8.28 1.36
CA THR A 48 5.52 9.46 2.22
C THR A 48 4.72 9.05 3.45
N ALA A 49 5.30 9.26 4.63
CA ALA A 49 4.62 9.05 5.89
C ALA A 49 5.03 10.16 6.87
N ALA A 50 4.06 10.61 7.65
CA ALA A 50 4.31 11.55 8.75
C ALA A 50 3.46 11.17 9.94
N SER A 51 3.97 11.39 11.15
CA SER A 51 3.26 11.14 12.40
C SER A 51 3.52 12.27 13.38
N LEU A 52 2.45 12.80 13.96
CA LEU A 52 2.48 13.75 15.07
C LEU A 52 1.88 13.08 16.29
N GLY A 53 2.71 12.80 17.29
CA GLY A 53 2.30 12.25 18.58
C GLY A 53 2.25 13.33 19.66
N LEU A 54 1.17 13.32 20.44
CA LEU A 54 0.98 14.15 21.62
C LEU A 54 0.70 13.25 22.81
N SER A 55 1.51 13.37 23.87
CA SER A 55 1.32 12.62 25.10
C SER A 55 1.20 13.54 26.32
N TYR A 56 0.27 13.22 27.19
CA TYR A 56 0.05 13.92 28.46
C TYR A 56 -0.02 12.93 29.62
N HIS A 57 0.78 13.16 30.64
CA HIS A 57 0.80 12.36 31.87
C HIS A 57 0.70 13.26 33.08
N SER A 58 -0.29 13.07 33.93
CA SER A 58 -0.44 13.79 35.20
C SER A 58 -1.39 13.06 36.15
N GLY A 59 -1.03 12.99 37.43
CA GLY A 59 -1.92 12.50 38.52
C GLY A 59 -2.46 11.07 38.28
N GLY A 60 -1.68 10.21 37.64
CA GLY A 60 -2.09 8.84 37.27
C GLY A 60 -2.92 8.77 35.99
N TRP A 61 -3.26 9.88 35.37
CA TRP A 61 -3.86 9.94 34.03
C TRP A 61 -2.78 9.91 32.96
N PHE A 62 -3.10 9.29 31.85
CA PHE A 62 -2.35 9.40 30.59
C PHE A 62 -3.30 9.54 29.42
N LEU A 63 -2.89 10.35 28.47
CA LEU A 63 -3.58 10.58 27.22
C LEU A 63 -2.54 10.60 26.10
N ASP A 64 -2.73 9.78 25.08
CA ASP A 64 -1.91 9.76 23.89
C ASP A 64 -2.78 9.95 22.66
N LEU A 65 -2.34 10.81 21.75
CA LEU A 65 -2.94 11.04 20.44
C LEU A 65 -1.86 10.97 19.38
N ASN A 66 -2.11 10.21 18.31
CA ASN A 66 -1.21 10.09 17.19
C ASN A 66 -1.97 10.39 15.89
N ALA A 67 -1.61 11.49 15.23
CA ALA A 67 -2.10 11.83 13.90
C ALA A 67 -1.10 11.34 12.86
N ASN A 68 -1.51 10.40 12.03
CA ASN A 68 -0.70 9.76 11.02
C ASN A 68 -1.17 10.17 9.62
N TYR A 69 -0.23 10.47 8.74
CA TYR A 69 -0.46 10.74 7.33
C TYR A 69 0.31 9.78 6.47
N TYR A 70 -0.33 9.21 5.44
CA TYR A 70 0.27 8.29 4.49
C TYR A 70 -0.05 8.73 3.08
N ASP A 71 0.93 8.63 2.18
CA ASP A 71 0.74 8.93 0.76
C ASP A 71 1.76 8.17 -0.12
N ARG A 72 1.58 8.25 -1.42
CA ARG A 72 2.40 7.58 -2.43
C ARG A 72 2.53 6.08 -2.19
N ILE A 73 1.37 5.43 -2.03
CA ILE A 73 1.27 3.99 -1.84
C ILE A 73 1.20 3.34 -3.22
N TYR A 74 2.19 2.51 -3.56
CA TYR A 74 2.25 1.78 -4.81
C TYR A 74 1.89 0.32 -4.56
N LEU A 75 1.13 -0.27 -5.50
CA LEU A 75 0.66 -1.64 -5.37
C LEU A 75 1.65 -2.60 -6.00
N SER A 76 1.62 -3.85 -5.55
CA SER A 76 2.47 -4.90 -6.10
C SER A 76 2.11 -5.19 -7.55
N TYR A 77 3.07 -5.67 -8.29
CA TYR A 77 2.88 -6.14 -9.65
C TYR A 77 3.48 -7.54 -9.81
N SER A 78 2.99 -8.29 -10.79
CA SER A 78 3.57 -9.57 -11.17
C SER A 78 4.49 -9.39 -12.37
N PRO A 79 5.79 -9.67 -12.26
CA PRO A 79 6.73 -9.59 -13.39
C PRO A 79 6.26 -10.39 -14.61
N CYS A 80 5.68 -11.57 -14.39
CA CYS A 80 5.22 -12.45 -15.46
C CYS A 80 4.15 -11.83 -16.35
N TYR A 81 3.32 -10.93 -15.81
CA TYR A 81 2.32 -10.24 -16.62
C TYR A 81 2.93 -9.15 -17.50
N ARG A 82 4.15 -8.72 -17.19
CA ARG A 82 4.89 -7.66 -17.85
C ARG A 82 6.00 -8.15 -18.75
N TYR A 83 6.07 -9.47 -19.01
CA TYR A 83 6.93 -10.03 -20.02
C TYR A 83 6.49 -9.58 -21.41
N HIS A 84 7.44 -9.45 -22.34
CA HIS A 84 7.14 -9.05 -23.72
C HIS A 84 6.04 -9.93 -24.33
N SER A 85 6.19 -11.25 -24.22
CA SER A 85 5.21 -12.20 -24.71
C SER A 85 3.81 -12.02 -24.08
N SER A 86 3.76 -11.86 -22.75
CA SER A 86 2.51 -11.65 -22.02
C SER A 86 1.84 -10.32 -22.34
N ALA A 87 2.61 -9.24 -22.46
CA ALA A 87 2.10 -7.90 -22.77
C ALA A 87 1.60 -7.83 -24.22
N THR A 88 2.28 -8.47 -25.16
CA THR A 88 1.86 -8.57 -26.56
C THR A 88 0.51 -9.29 -26.69
N ALA A 89 0.33 -10.39 -25.94
CA ALA A 89 -0.92 -11.16 -25.94
C ALA A 89 -2.12 -10.38 -25.35
N ARG A 90 -1.89 -9.33 -24.56
CA ARG A 90 -2.96 -8.51 -23.96
C ARG A 90 -3.48 -7.40 -24.86
N GLY A 91 -2.83 -7.15 -25.99
CA GLY A 91 -3.20 -6.15 -27.00
C GLY A 91 -2.65 -4.76 -26.72
N ASN A 92 -2.38 -4.04 -27.76
CA ASN A 92 -1.99 -2.62 -27.88
C ASN A 92 -1.15 -2.01 -26.73
N CYS A 93 -0.21 -2.79 -26.17
CA CYS A 93 0.78 -2.29 -25.21
C CYS A 93 2.02 -1.70 -25.89
N PHE A 94 2.12 -1.85 -27.21
CA PHE A 94 3.27 -1.45 -28.00
C PHE A 94 2.81 -0.59 -29.20
N ASP A 95 3.65 0.36 -29.57
CA ASP A 95 3.57 1.14 -30.79
C ASP A 95 4.89 0.95 -31.55
N ASN A 96 4.84 0.44 -32.78
CA ASN A 96 6.02 0.13 -33.59
C ASN A 96 7.09 -0.67 -32.81
N ASN A 97 6.68 -1.68 -32.06
CA ASN A 97 7.50 -2.51 -31.15
C ASN A 97 8.07 -1.78 -29.92
N GLU A 98 7.76 -0.47 -29.75
CA GLU A 98 8.16 0.26 -28.55
C GLU A 98 7.04 0.21 -27.48
N PRO A 99 7.40 0.03 -26.20
CA PRO A 99 6.41 -0.06 -25.14
C PRO A 99 5.70 1.27 -24.90
N ILE A 100 4.38 1.27 -24.97
CA ILE A 100 3.54 2.41 -24.58
C ILE A 100 3.62 2.56 -23.05
N ARG A 101 4.43 3.48 -22.55
CA ARG A 101 4.76 3.61 -21.12
C ARG A 101 3.53 3.78 -20.22
N SER A 102 2.48 4.46 -20.70
CA SER A 102 1.22 4.61 -19.97
C SER A 102 0.46 3.29 -19.77
N ALA A 103 0.72 2.27 -20.62
CA ALA A 103 0.17 0.93 -20.43
C ALA A 103 0.82 0.22 -19.24
N PHE A 104 2.11 0.45 -19.03
CA PHE A 104 2.93 -0.22 -18.00
C PHE A 104 3.03 0.57 -16.68
N GLU A 105 2.21 1.58 -16.46
CA GLU A 105 2.17 2.31 -15.20
C GLU A 105 1.80 1.38 -14.03
N GLN A 106 2.44 1.61 -12.89
CA GLN A 106 2.14 0.90 -11.65
C GLN A 106 0.85 1.43 -11.02
N ALA A 107 0.03 0.54 -10.51
CA ALA A 107 -1.18 0.92 -9.79
C ALA A 107 -0.85 1.62 -8.45
N LYS A 108 -1.69 2.60 -8.09
CA LYS A 108 -1.54 3.38 -6.86
C LYS A 108 -2.75 3.21 -5.95
N GLY A 109 -2.49 3.29 -4.66
CA GLY A 109 -3.49 3.41 -3.63
C GLY A 109 -3.72 4.86 -3.20
N HIS A 110 -4.85 5.12 -2.58
CA HIS A 110 -5.12 6.39 -1.91
C HIS A 110 -4.44 6.39 -0.55
N GLY A 111 -3.75 7.48 -0.24
CA GLY A 111 -3.28 7.81 1.08
C GLY A 111 -4.36 8.51 1.92
N GLY A 112 -3.97 9.07 3.06
CA GLY A 112 -4.88 9.83 3.91
C GLY A 112 -4.38 9.99 5.33
N PHE A 113 -5.24 10.59 6.15
CA PHE A 113 -5.00 10.77 7.57
C PHE A 113 -5.69 9.70 8.39
N MET A 114 -5.01 9.24 9.44
CA MET A 114 -5.53 8.35 10.47
C MET A 114 -5.21 8.94 11.83
N LEU A 115 -6.19 8.95 12.73
CA LEU A 115 -6.04 9.43 14.10
C LEU A 115 -6.23 8.26 15.05
N ASP A 116 -5.23 8.01 15.87
CA ASP A 116 -5.26 7.01 16.93
C ASP A 116 -5.14 7.69 18.28
N GLY A 117 -5.75 7.13 19.31
CA GLY A 117 -5.65 7.68 20.65
C GLY A 117 -5.81 6.64 21.74
N SER A 118 -5.27 6.95 22.89
CA SER A 118 -5.51 6.19 24.11
C SER A 118 -5.68 7.12 25.30
N ILE A 119 -6.55 6.73 26.20
CA ILE A 119 -6.75 7.40 27.49
C ILE A 119 -6.80 6.34 28.57
N GLY A 120 -6.13 6.60 29.68
CA GLY A 120 -6.17 5.69 30.79
C GLY A 120 -5.83 6.34 32.13
N ARG A 121 -6.06 5.57 33.16
CA ARG A 121 -5.78 5.99 34.55
C ARG A 121 -5.22 4.85 35.38
N SER A 122 -4.18 5.17 36.13
CA SER A 122 -3.65 4.29 37.18
C SER A 122 -4.12 4.79 38.54
N ILE A 123 -4.80 3.94 39.29
CA ILE A 123 -5.34 4.22 40.63
C ILE A 123 -4.53 3.38 41.62
N TYR A 124 -3.85 4.06 42.54
CA TYR A 124 -3.08 3.41 43.60
C TYR A 124 -3.96 3.14 44.81
N LEU A 125 -4.07 1.89 45.20
CA LEU A 125 -4.83 1.40 46.34
C LEU A 125 -3.90 1.05 47.50
N LYS A 126 -4.44 0.89 48.70
CA LYS A 126 -3.63 0.49 49.87
C LYS A 126 -2.87 -0.82 49.70
N ARG A 127 -3.40 -1.73 48.89
CA ARG A 127 -2.77 -3.05 48.60
C ARG A 127 -2.86 -3.31 47.09
N GLY A 128 -2.11 -2.55 46.30
CA GLY A 128 -2.05 -2.77 44.85
C GLY A 128 -2.36 -1.53 44.01
N SER A 129 -2.49 -1.73 42.72
CA SER A 129 -2.86 -0.71 41.79
C SER A 129 -3.82 -1.23 40.71
N LEU A 130 -4.78 -0.41 40.32
CA LEU A 130 -5.71 -0.66 39.24
C LEU A 130 -5.36 0.25 38.08
N SER A 131 -5.15 -0.30 36.90
CA SER A 131 -4.92 0.44 35.66
C SER A 131 -6.07 0.17 34.68
N ILE A 132 -6.67 1.20 34.15
CA ILE A 132 -7.72 1.15 33.15
C ILE A 132 -7.24 1.92 31.94
N ASN A 133 -7.28 1.34 30.77
CA ASN A 133 -6.87 1.98 29.50
C ASN A 133 -7.88 1.69 28.40
N LEU A 134 -8.36 2.72 27.74
CA LEU A 134 -9.14 2.65 26.50
C LEU A 134 -8.25 3.14 25.35
N SER A 135 -8.02 2.28 24.37
CA SER A 135 -7.29 2.62 23.12
C SER A 135 -8.26 2.54 21.95
N VAL A 136 -8.21 3.53 21.08
CA VAL A 136 -9.03 3.60 19.86
C VAL A 136 -8.11 3.88 18.68
N THR A 137 -8.16 3.03 17.68
CA THR A 137 -7.47 3.23 16.41
C THR A 137 -8.45 3.72 15.34
N ASN A 138 -7.92 4.52 14.42
CA ASN A 138 -8.69 5.13 13.34
C ASN A 138 -9.97 5.85 13.83
N ILE A 139 -9.82 6.78 14.77
CA ILE A 139 -10.93 7.58 15.36
C ILE A 139 -11.74 8.28 14.26
N LEU A 140 -11.10 8.70 13.16
CA LEU A 140 -11.74 9.37 12.03
C LEU A 140 -12.55 8.41 11.15
N ASN A 141 -12.50 7.10 11.41
CA ASN A 141 -13.14 6.06 10.61
C ASN A 141 -12.80 6.15 9.09
N ASN A 142 -11.55 6.48 8.77
CA ASN A 142 -11.13 6.61 7.38
C ASN A 142 -10.80 5.23 6.81
N THR A 143 -11.75 4.64 6.11
CA THR A 143 -11.61 3.33 5.45
C THR A 143 -11.16 3.42 4.00
N ASN A 144 -10.84 4.62 3.49
CA ASN A 144 -10.43 4.82 2.10
C ASN A 144 -8.91 4.69 1.90
N ILE A 145 -8.14 4.65 2.98
CA ILE A 145 -6.69 4.47 2.90
C ILE A 145 -6.38 3.06 2.40
N VAL A 146 -5.62 2.99 1.32
CA VAL A 146 -5.17 1.71 0.75
C VAL A 146 -3.92 1.27 1.49
N THR A 147 -3.97 0.11 2.12
CA THR A 147 -2.86 -0.47 2.89
C THR A 147 -1.99 -1.42 2.07
N GLY A 148 -2.45 -1.79 0.89
CA GLY A 148 -1.74 -2.68 -0.04
C GLY A 148 -2.63 -3.12 -1.18
N GLY A 149 -2.15 -4.07 -1.95
CA GLY A 149 -2.86 -4.65 -3.08
C GLY A 149 -1.92 -5.02 -4.22
N TYR A 150 -2.50 -5.48 -5.30
CA TYR A 150 -1.74 -5.96 -6.45
C TYR A 150 -2.49 -5.74 -7.76
N GLU A 151 -1.75 -5.63 -8.86
CA GLU A 151 -2.34 -5.60 -10.19
C GLU A 151 -2.96 -6.97 -10.55
N GLN A 152 -4.08 -6.93 -11.25
CA GLN A 152 -4.75 -8.12 -11.73
C GLN A 152 -4.59 -8.23 -13.25
N SER A 153 -4.39 -9.47 -13.71
CA SER A 153 -4.38 -9.77 -15.14
C SER A 153 -5.80 -9.83 -15.72
N ARG A 154 -6.52 -8.69 -15.68
CA ARG A 154 -7.85 -8.62 -16.27
C ARG A 154 -7.79 -7.87 -17.59
N SER A 155 -8.28 -8.52 -18.66
CA SER A 155 -8.47 -7.88 -19.95
C SER A 155 -9.57 -6.83 -19.87
N ASP A 156 -9.27 -5.65 -20.40
CA ASP A 156 -10.25 -4.58 -20.52
C ASP A 156 -10.99 -4.70 -21.84
N TYR A 157 -11.90 -5.64 -21.91
CA TYR A 157 -12.79 -5.78 -23.07
C TYR A 157 -13.94 -4.78 -22.93
N SER A 158 -13.83 -3.61 -23.50
CA SER A 158 -15.00 -2.81 -23.77
C SER A 158 -15.60 -3.23 -25.12
N LYS A 159 -16.60 -4.12 -25.09
CA LYS A 159 -17.49 -4.25 -26.24
C LYS A 159 -18.27 -2.96 -26.38
N LYS A 160 -18.17 -2.30 -27.54
CA LYS A 160 -19.12 -1.27 -27.92
C LYS A 160 -20.49 -1.91 -28.19
N THR A 161 -21.54 -1.14 -28.00
CA THR A 161 -22.93 -1.52 -28.32
C THR A 161 -23.14 -1.95 -29.77
N ASP A 162 -22.25 -1.59 -30.67
CA ASP A 162 -22.28 -1.94 -32.10
C ASP A 162 -21.56 -3.26 -32.42
N GLY A 163 -21.08 -3.99 -31.38
CA GLY A 163 -20.35 -5.25 -31.55
C GLY A 163 -18.89 -5.09 -31.95
N THR A 164 -18.40 -3.88 -32.21
CA THR A 164 -17.00 -3.64 -32.53
C THR A 164 -16.14 -3.64 -31.28
N THR A 165 -14.99 -4.31 -31.34
CA THR A 165 -13.94 -4.24 -30.28
C THR A 165 -13.10 -2.99 -30.53
N THR A 166 -13.09 -2.06 -29.58
CA THR A 166 -12.08 -1.00 -29.60
C THR A 166 -10.75 -1.54 -29.12
N ASN A 167 -9.76 -1.50 -29.97
CA ASN A 167 -8.36 -1.75 -29.62
C ASN A 167 -7.84 -0.59 -28.75
N ARG A 168 -8.10 -0.64 -27.44
CA ARG A 168 -7.48 0.27 -26.49
C ARG A 168 -6.21 -0.36 -25.97
N ALA A 169 -5.18 0.44 -25.77
CA ALA A 169 -3.99 -0.02 -25.07
C ALA A 169 -4.40 -0.60 -23.70
N TYR A 170 -3.95 -1.79 -23.40
CA TYR A 170 -4.13 -2.38 -22.10
C TYR A 170 -3.42 -1.52 -21.05
N LYS A 171 -4.02 -1.36 -19.86
CA LYS A 171 -3.40 -0.65 -18.75
C LYS A 171 -3.27 -1.58 -17.54
N PHE A 172 -2.04 -1.86 -17.15
CA PHE A 172 -1.76 -2.71 -16.00
C PHE A 172 -2.24 -2.10 -14.67
N SER A 173 -2.25 -0.77 -14.57
CA SER A 173 -2.76 -0.04 -13.40
C SER A 173 -4.28 -0.04 -13.28
N LYS A 174 -5.01 -0.55 -14.27
CA LYS A 174 -6.47 -0.56 -14.26
C LYS A 174 -7.01 -1.76 -13.49
N ASN A 175 -8.01 -1.51 -12.65
CA ASN A 175 -8.69 -2.54 -11.86
C ASN A 175 -7.77 -3.38 -10.94
N PRO A 176 -6.86 -2.78 -10.16
CA PRO A 176 -6.08 -3.52 -9.20
C PRO A 176 -6.96 -4.05 -8.06
N MET A 177 -6.52 -5.13 -7.44
CA MET A 177 -7.05 -5.53 -6.12
C MET A 177 -6.46 -4.59 -5.07
N LYS A 178 -7.30 -4.04 -4.21
CA LYS A 178 -6.89 -3.11 -3.15
C LYS A 178 -7.31 -3.64 -1.79
N PHE A 179 -6.43 -3.52 -0.82
CA PHE A 179 -6.73 -3.74 0.59
C PHE A 179 -6.82 -2.38 1.27
N PHE A 180 -7.81 -2.24 2.13
CA PHE A 180 -8.11 -0.97 2.78
C PHE A 180 -7.86 -1.03 4.28
N ALA A 181 -7.66 0.14 4.88
CA ALA A 181 -7.57 0.26 6.31
C ALA A 181 -8.88 -0.17 6.98
N TYR A 182 -8.75 -0.80 8.13
CA TYR A 182 -9.92 -1.11 8.97
C TYR A 182 -10.56 0.18 9.49
N GLY A 183 -11.87 0.13 9.70
CA GLY A 183 -12.60 1.20 10.37
C GLY A 183 -12.17 1.38 11.83
N THR A 184 -12.87 2.25 12.54
CA THR A 184 -12.61 2.49 13.96
C THR A 184 -12.65 1.20 14.77
N ASN A 185 -11.60 0.98 15.54
CA ASN A 185 -11.48 -0.18 16.44
C ASN A 185 -11.08 0.30 17.83
N GLY A 186 -11.70 -0.27 18.86
CA GLY A 186 -11.43 0.07 20.25
C GLY A 186 -11.07 -1.15 21.10
N MET A 187 -10.20 -0.94 22.06
CA MET A 187 -9.81 -1.94 23.04
C MET A 187 -9.80 -1.34 24.44
N LEU A 188 -10.50 -1.98 25.38
CA LEU A 188 -10.45 -1.68 26.81
C LEU A 188 -9.57 -2.70 27.51
N ASN A 189 -8.56 -2.20 28.21
CA ASN A 189 -7.67 -3.01 29.05
C ASN A 189 -7.86 -2.61 30.51
N ILE A 190 -8.07 -3.60 31.38
CA ILE A 190 -8.15 -3.45 32.84
C ILE A 190 -7.15 -4.39 33.49
N ALA A 191 -6.22 -3.84 34.25
CA ALA A 191 -5.18 -4.61 34.93
C ALA A 191 -5.17 -4.26 36.43
N TYR A 192 -5.13 -5.28 37.27
CA TYR A 192 -4.93 -5.15 38.71
C TYR A 192 -3.63 -5.81 39.13
N LYS A 193 -2.82 -5.06 39.82
CA LYS A 193 -1.57 -5.56 40.43
C LYS A 193 -1.70 -5.50 41.93
N PHE A 194 -1.59 -6.63 42.60
CA PHE A 194 -1.60 -6.82 44.06
C PHE A 194 -0.19 -7.02 44.62
#